data_a4e1a3ac9bf5e6b0b28d47a3b4e65210
#
_entry.id   a4e1a3ac9bf5e6b0b28d47a3b4e65210
#
_cell.length_a   1.000
_cell.length_b   1.000
_cell.length_c   1.000
_cell.angle_alpha   90.00
_cell.angle_beta   90.00
_cell.angle_gamma   90.00
#
_symmetry.space_group_name_H-M   'P 1'
#
loop_
_entity.id
_entity.type
_entity.pdbx_description
1 polymer ?
#
loop_
_entity_poly.entity_id
_entity_poly.type
_entity_poly.pdbx_seq_one_letter_code
_entity_poly.pdbx_strand_id
1 'polypeptide(L)'
;NEKIMECISNPAKSRLMIEIMRRGKVTAKYLAEKCVDIPQTTLYRYLKRMTDDGLLKIVGETPIRGTVEKTYALTFDPSDPPSVLGQNSGAMYMQMFFQYFLTFAKIFQDYCDTPGIDIKKDRSGLSLSHVYLTDEELEKVAADMAQILYPLQENKPKPERKLRTVGLIISPEHKTGETGTDW
;
A
#
# COMPACT_ATOMS: atom_id res chain seq x y z
N ASN A 1 12.55 -6.67 6.52
CA ASN A 1 12.24 -6.16 5.18
C ASN A 1 11.83 -7.28 4.21
N GLU A 2 12.49 -8.44 4.26
CA GLU A 2 12.17 -9.62 3.44
C GLU A 2 10.70 -10.08 3.60
N LYS A 3 10.17 -10.07 4.81
CA LYS A 3 8.79 -10.45 5.13
C LYS A 3 7.73 -9.56 4.47
N ILE A 4 7.99 -8.26 4.40
CA ILE A 4 7.11 -7.31 3.71
C ILE A 4 7.13 -7.57 2.21
N MET A 5 8.31 -7.77 1.63
CA MET A 5 8.46 -8.08 0.21
C MET A 5 7.79 -9.42 -0.15
N GLU A 6 7.95 -10.45 0.68
CA GLU A 6 7.23 -11.72 0.51
C GLU A 6 5.70 -11.53 0.53
N CYS A 7 5.22 -10.66 1.41
CA CYS A 7 3.79 -10.35 1.50
C CYS A 7 3.28 -9.63 0.24
N ILE A 8 4.01 -8.65 -0.27
CA ILE A 8 3.65 -7.89 -1.48
C ILE A 8 3.70 -8.79 -2.71
N SER A 9 4.73 -9.62 -2.84
CA SER A 9 4.91 -10.51 -3.99
C SER A 9 3.90 -11.66 -4.05
N ASN A 10 3.17 -11.91 -2.95
CA ASN A 10 2.13 -12.92 -2.90
C ASN A 10 0.76 -12.28 -3.10
N PRO A 11 0.08 -12.50 -4.26
CA PRO A 11 -1.19 -11.84 -4.57
C PRO A 11 -2.28 -12.05 -3.51
N ALA A 12 -2.36 -13.24 -2.92
CA ALA A 12 -3.35 -13.53 -1.89
C ALA A 12 -3.07 -12.77 -0.58
N LYS A 13 -1.80 -12.70 -0.14
CA LYS A 13 -1.42 -11.92 1.04
C LYS A 13 -1.63 -10.42 0.81
N SER A 14 -1.23 -9.88 -0.36
CA SER A 14 -1.48 -8.50 -0.74
C SER A 14 -2.95 -8.14 -0.69
N ARG A 15 -3.81 -9.00 -1.23
CA ARG A 15 -5.26 -8.80 -1.19
C ARG A 15 -5.82 -8.78 0.22
N LEU A 16 -5.36 -9.68 1.11
CA LEU A 16 -5.74 -9.64 2.53
C LEU A 16 -5.32 -8.33 3.19
N MET A 17 -4.10 -7.84 2.92
CA MET A 17 -3.61 -6.58 3.45
C MET A 17 -4.46 -5.39 3.00
N ILE A 18 -4.82 -5.33 1.72
CA ILE A 18 -5.68 -4.28 1.14
C ILE A 18 -7.05 -4.28 1.81
N GLU A 19 -7.68 -5.45 2.00
CA GLU A 19 -8.97 -5.55 2.67
C GLU A 19 -8.90 -5.14 4.16
N ILE A 20 -7.83 -5.52 4.86
CA ILE A 20 -7.62 -5.11 6.25
C ILE A 20 -7.42 -3.59 6.34
N MET A 21 -6.62 -3.01 5.44
CA MET A 21 -6.39 -1.57 5.38
C MET A 21 -7.69 -0.80 5.09
N ARG A 22 -8.49 -1.32 4.17
CA ARG A 22 -9.77 -0.70 3.75
C ARG A 22 -10.76 -0.53 4.90
N ARG A 23 -10.79 -1.49 5.83
CA ARG A 23 -11.71 -1.49 6.97
C ARG A 23 -11.09 -1.09 8.30
N GLY A 24 -9.78 -1.06 8.38
CA GLY A 24 -9.02 -0.82 9.60
C GLY A 24 -8.99 -2.02 10.53
N LYS A 25 -10.12 -2.72 10.73
CA LYS A 25 -10.25 -3.92 11.59
C LYS A 25 -11.16 -4.94 10.93
N VAL A 26 -10.74 -6.21 10.89
CA VAL A 26 -11.51 -7.29 10.26
C VAL A 26 -11.36 -8.61 11.02
N THR A 27 -12.37 -9.48 10.90
CA THR A 27 -12.28 -10.87 11.38
C THR A 27 -11.86 -11.81 10.26
N ALA A 28 -11.38 -13.00 10.61
CA ALA A 28 -11.05 -14.03 9.62
C ALA A 28 -12.30 -14.46 8.82
N LYS A 29 -13.46 -14.46 9.44
CA LYS A 29 -14.75 -14.77 8.79
C LYS A 29 -15.05 -13.74 7.69
N TYR A 30 -14.96 -12.45 8.00
CA TYR A 30 -15.13 -11.38 7.02
C TYR A 30 -14.19 -11.54 5.82
N LEU A 31 -12.92 -11.82 6.08
CA LEU A 31 -11.94 -12.01 5.01
C LEU A 31 -12.27 -13.25 4.15
N ALA A 32 -12.75 -14.34 4.74
CA ALA A 32 -13.19 -15.52 4.01
C ALA A 32 -14.39 -15.24 3.08
N GLU A 33 -15.30 -14.36 3.51
CA GLU A 33 -16.45 -13.94 2.71
C GLU A 33 -16.06 -13.00 1.56
N LYS A 34 -15.01 -12.20 1.72
CA LYS A 34 -14.54 -11.24 0.71
C LYS A 34 -13.49 -11.81 -0.25
N CYS A 35 -12.65 -12.70 0.23
CA CYS A 35 -11.57 -13.33 -0.53
C CYS A 35 -11.91 -14.80 -0.81
N VAL A 36 -13.03 -15.05 -1.50
CA VAL A 36 -13.58 -16.39 -1.77
C VAL A 36 -12.65 -17.28 -2.59
N ASP A 37 -11.72 -16.68 -3.31
CA ASP A 37 -10.67 -17.36 -4.08
C ASP A 37 -9.54 -17.91 -3.19
N ILE A 38 -9.48 -17.49 -1.90
CA ILE A 38 -8.48 -18.01 -0.96
C ILE A 38 -9.12 -19.11 -0.10
N PRO A 39 -8.67 -20.38 -0.19
CA PRO A 39 -9.18 -21.44 0.66
C PRO A 39 -9.04 -21.09 2.15
N GLN A 40 -10.05 -21.42 2.93
CA GLN A 40 -10.12 -21.03 4.35
C GLN A 40 -8.88 -21.47 5.16
N THR A 41 -8.37 -22.68 4.94
CA THR A 41 -7.15 -23.17 5.60
C THR A 41 -5.92 -22.33 5.24
N THR A 42 -5.81 -21.90 3.98
CA THR A 42 -4.74 -21.01 3.51
C THR A 42 -4.87 -19.63 4.11
N LEU A 43 -6.09 -19.08 4.20
CA LEU A 43 -6.38 -17.78 4.82
C LEU A 43 -5.92 -17.75 6.27
N TYR A 44 -6.31 -18.75 7.09
CA TYR A 44 -5.87 -18.81 8.49
C TYR A 44 -4.36 -18.94 8.63
N ARG A 45 -3.72 -19.74 7.77
CA ARG A 45 -2.25 -19.87 7.74
C ARG A 45 -1.57 -18.54 7.41
N TYR A 46 -2.12 -17.78 6.44
CA TYR A 46 -1.59 -16.47 6.08
C TYR A 46 -1.78 -15.45 7.21
N LEU A 47 -2.97 -15.36 7.82
CA LEU A 47 -3.21 -14.47 8.95
C LEU A 47 -2.27 -14.78 10.12
N LYS A 48 -2.07 -16.05 10.45
CA LYS A 48 -1.11 -16.45 11.48
C LYS A 48 0.28 -16.00 11.11
N ARG A 49 0.77 -16.31 9.90
CA ARG A 49 2.13 -15.94 9.48
C ARG A 49 2.32 -14.44 9.45
N MET A 50 1.38 -13.67 8.90
CA MET A 50 1.46 -12.21 8.88
C MET A 50 1.44 -11.59 10.28
N THR A 51 0.78 -12.23 11.24
CA THR A 51 0.83 -11.84 12.67
C THR A 51 2.17 -12.16 13.29
N ASP A 52 2.70 -13.38 13.09
CA ASP A 52 4.01 -13.81 13.57
C ASP A 52 5.14 -12.95 12.96
N ASP A 53 4.97 -12.50 11.73
CA ASP A 53 5.88 -11.59 11.00
C ASP A 53 5.76 -10.11 11.44
N GLY A 54 4.80 -9.78 12.30
CA GLY A 54 4.60 -8.43 12.81
C GLY A 54 3.91 -7.48 11.83
N LEU A 55 3.31 -7.98 10.74
CA LEU A 55 2.54 -7.17 9.78
C LEU A 55 1.12 -6.93 10.26
N LEU A 56 0.55 -7.88 10.99
CA LEU A 56 -0.76 -7.80 11.61
C LEU A 56 -0.65 -7.87 13.12
N LYS A 57 -1.62 -7.26 13.79
CA LYS A 57 -1.84 -7.41 15.24
C LYS A 57 -3.27 -7.86 15.50
N ILE A 58 -3.48 -8.64 16.58
CA ILE A 58 -4.80 -8.99 17.08
C ILE A 58 -5.25 -7.84 17.98
N VAL A 59 -6.39 -7.23 17.63
CA VAL A 59 -6.96 -6.08 18.33
C VAL A 59 -8.26 -6.40 19.05
N GLY A 60 -8.73 -7.64 18.96
CA GLY A 60 -9.90 -8.12 19.66
C GLY A 60 -10.03 -9.64 19.56
N GLU A 61 -10.63 -10.23 20.59
CA GLU A 61 -10.98 -11.64 20.65
C GLU A 61 -12.43 -11.77 21.18
N THR A 62 -13.27 -12.46 20.43
CA THR A 62 -14.67 -12.64 20.78
C THR A 62 -14.99 -14.12 20.87
N PRO A 63 -15.46 -14.64 22.04
CA PRO A 63 -15.89 -16.01 22.16
C PRO A 63 -17.12 -16.30 21.31
N ILE A 64 -17.06 -17.32 20.44
CA ILE A 64 -18.17 -17.77 19.60
C ILE A 64 -18.29 -19.29 19.70
N ARG A 65 -19.36 -19.80 20.30
CA ARG A 65 -19.75 -21.23 20.32
C ARG A 65 -18.58 -22.21 20.49
N GLY A 66 -17.73 -22.02 21.52
CA GLY A 66 -16.61 -22.93 21.81
C GLY A 66 -15.31 -22.65 21.06
N THR A 67 -15.24 -21.56 20.31
CA THR A 67 -14.01 -21.05 19.68
C THR A 67 -13.86 -19.56 19.94
N VAL A 68 -12.72 -18.99 19.59
CA VAL A 68 -12.43 -17.56 19.71
C VAL A 68 -12.24 -16.96 18.31
N GLU A 69 -13.11 -16.03 17.96
CA GLU A 69 -12.92 -15.22 16.75
C GLU A 69 -11.97 -14.06 17.03
N LYS A 70 -10.91 -13.98 16.23
CA LYS A 70 -9.90 -12.93 16.32
C LYS A 70 -10.18 -11.80 15.34
N THR A 71 -9.99 -10.57 15.82
CA THR A 71 -10.04 -9.36 15.01
C THR A 71 -8.63 -8.89 14.73
N TYR A 72 -8.31 -8.71 13.47
CA TYR A 72 -7.00 -8.32 12.98
C TYR A 72 -6.98 -6.88 12.51
N ALA A 73 -5.87 -6.20 12.70
CA ALA A 73 -5.57 -4.89 12.12
C ALA A 73 -4.10 -4.86 11.66
N LEU A 74 -3.75 -3.89 10.82
CA LEU A 74 -2.34 -3.63 10.50
C LEU A 74 -1.61 -3.15 11.75
N THR A 75 -0.32 -3.49 11.88
CA THR A 75 0.52 -3.02 13.00
C THR A 75 0.83 -1.55 12.93
N PHE A 76 0.85 -0.99 11.73
CA PHE A 76 1.06 0.44 11.47
C PHE A 76 -0.27 1.16 11.26
N ASP A 77 -0.32 2.45 11.62
CA ASP A 77 -1.47 3.32 11.38
C ASP A 77 -1.22 4.16 10.11
N PRO A 78 -2.04 3.97 9.05
CA PRO A 78 -1.89 4.76 7.83
C PRO A 78 -2.18 6.24 8.00
N SER A 79 -2.85 6.66 9.08
CA SER A 79 -3.23 8.05 9.33
C SER A 79 -2.20 8.84 10.17
N ASP A 80 -1.26 8.14 10.79
CA ASP A 80 -0.18 8.76 11.56
C ASP A 80 1.11 8.74 10.71
N PRO A 81 1.49 9.87 10.05
CA PRO A 81 2.79 9.98 9.42
C PRO A 81 3.82 9.99 10.54
N PRO A 82 4.60 8.93 10.71
CA PRO A 82 5.45 8.83 11.88
C PRO A 82 6.50 9.93 11.85
N SER A 83 6.94 10.34 13.02
CA SER A 83 8.22 11.00 13.25
C SER A 83 9.41 10.11 12.84
N VAL A 84 9.23 9.37 11.77
CA VAL A 84 10.03 8.25 11.27
C VAL A 84 11.35 8.73 10.73
N LEU A 85 11.34 9.88 10.06
CA LEU A 85 12.56 10.44 9.47
C LEU A 85 13.58 10.83 10.55
N GLY A 86 13.12 11.18 11.77
CA GLY A 86 14.01 11.48 12.89
C GLY A 86 14.68 10.26 13.52
N GLN A 87 14.18 9.05 13.28
CA GLN A 87 14.75 7.82 13.87
C GLN A 87 15.76 7.11 12.97
N ASN A 88 15.90 7.52 11.72
CA ASN A 88 16.81 6.93 10.72
C ASN A 88 16.73 5.39 10.68
N SER A 89 15.52 4.84 10.76
CA SER A 89 15.27 3.40 10.81
C SER A 89 14.85 2.87 9.44
N GLY A 90 15.67 2.00 8.83
CA GLY A 90 15.34 1.36 7.56
C GLY A 90 14.06 0.51 7.62
N ALA A 91 13.73 -0.07 8.80
CA ALA A 91 12.48 -0.80 8.97
C ALA A 91 11.26 0.13 8.90
N MET A 92 11.32 1.28 9.56
CA MET A 92 10.25 2.28 9.52
C MET A 92 10.14 2.92 8.13
N TYR A 93 11.25 3.19 7.47
CA TYR A 93 11.23 3.73 6.11
C TYR A 93 10.56 2.76 5.11
N MET A 94 10.87 1.47 5.20
CA MET A 94 10.19 0.44 4.42
C MET A 94 8.68 0.37 4.76
N GLN A 95 8.31 0.55 6.02
CA GLN A 95 6.91 0.58 6.44
C GLN A 95 6.16 1.77 5.82
N MET A 96 6.77 2.96 5.79
CA MET A 96 6.21 4.14 5.08
C MET A 96 6.03 3.88 3.59
N PHE A 97 7.04 3.33 2.94
CA PHE A 97 6.95 2.96 1.52
C PHE A 97 5.79 2.00 1.28
N PHE A 98 5.62 1.00 2.15
CA PHE A 98 4.54 0.04 2.05
C PHE A 98 3.15 0.67 2.23
N GLN A 99 3.01 1.60 3.17
CA GLN A 99 1.77 2.37 3.33
C GLN A 99 1.41 3.14 2.07
N TYR A 100 2.40 3.83 1.50
CA TYR A 100 2.24 4.57 0.26
C TYR A 100 1.77 3.66 -0.88
N PHE A 101 2.43 2.52 -1.05
CA PHE A 101 2.06 1.49 -2.02
C PHE A 101 0.62 0.98 -1.81
N LEU A 102 0.24 0.63 -0.59
CA LEU A 102 -1.10 0.14 -0.28
C LEU A 102 -2.19 1.18 -0.53
N THR A 103 -1.90 2.47 -0.34
CA THR A 103 -2.84 3.55 -0.66
C THR A 103 -3.20 3.53 -2.13
N PHE A 104 -2.22 3.44 -3.02
CA PHE A 104 -2.46 3.32 -4.45
C PHE A 104 -3.09 1.99 -4.82
N ALA A 105 -2.60 0.88 -4.27
CA ALA A 105 -3.16 -0.45 -4.53
C ALA A 105 -4.66 -0.51 -4.22
N LYS A 106 -5.09 0.11 -3.11
CA LYS A 106 -6.52 0.22 -2.76
C LYS A 106 -7.31 1.01 -3.81
N ILE A 107 -6.81 2.18 -4.22
CA ILE A 107 -7.49 3.04 -5.21
C ILE A 107 -7.65 2.28 -6.54
N PHE A 108 -6.60 1.62 -6.99
CA PHE A 108 -6.63 0.83 -8.22
C PHE A 108 -7.55 -0.39 -8.10
N GLN A 109 -7.56 -1.08 -6.94
CA GLN A 109 -8.47 -2.19 -6.69
C GLN A 109 -9.93 -1.73 -6.74
N ASP A 110 -10.29 -0.65 -6.02
CA ASP A 110 -11.65 -0.10 -6.02
C ASP A 110 -12.09 0.31 -7.43
N TYR A 111 -11.18 0.84 -8.24
CA TYR A 111 -11.44 1.16 -9.64
C TYR A 111 -11.68 -0.11 -10.48
N CYS A 112 -10.80 -1.11 -10.38
CA CYS A 112 -10.90 -2.35 -11.15
C CYS A 112 -12.15 -3.17 -10.80
N ASP A 113 -12.65 -3.06 -9.58
CA ASP A 113 -13.88 -3.72 -9.13
C ASP A 113 -15.16 -2.97 -9.60
N THR A 114 -15.02 -1.78 -10.20
CA THR A 114 -16.17 -1.00 -10.69
C THR A 114 -16.62 -1.51 -12.05
N PRO A 115 -17.91 -1.84 -12.25
CA PRO A 115 -18.43 -2.26 -13.55
C PRO A 115 -18.30 -1.17 -14.61
N GLY A 116 -17.92 -1.55 -15.84
CA GLY A 116 -17.93 -0.64 -17.00
C GLY A 116 -16.76 0.35 -17.04
N ILE A 117 -15.64 0.03 -16.41
CA ILE A 117 -14.41 0.85 -16.50
C ILE A 117 -13.97 1.03 -17.95
N ASP A 118 -13.41 2.20 -18.26
CA ASP A 118 -12.78 2.51 -19.53
C ASP A 118 -11.41 3.18 -19.27
N ILE A 119 -10.37 2.35 -19.19
CA ILE A 119 -9.02 2.77 -18.83
C ILE A 119 -8.50 3.89 -19.73
N LYS A 120 -8.87 3.86 -21.03
CA LYS A 120 -8.43 4.88 -22.00
C LYS A 120 -9.07 6.24 -21.73
N LYS A 121 -10.35 6.27 -21.36
CA LYS A 121 -11.08 7.50 -21.05
C LYS A 121 -10.75 8.04 -19.66
N ASP A 122 -10.46 7.17 -18.71
CA ASP A 122 -10.26 7.55 -17.31
C ASP A 122 -8.93 8.22 -17.03
N ARG A 123 -7.99 8.19 -18.00
CA ARG A 123 -6.72 8.91 -17.93
C ARG A 123 -5.90 8.64 -16.67
N SER A 124 -5.95 7.42 -16.15
CA SER A 124 -5.00 6.95 -15.15
C SER A 124 -3.70 6.53 -15.83
N GLY A 125 -2.59 6.52 -15.11
CA GLY A 125 -1.32 6.14 -15.69
C GLY A 125 -0.29 5.76 -14.63
N LEU A 126 0.69 4.98 -15.08
CA LEU A 126 1.87 4.59 -14.32
C LEU A 126 3.08 5.02 -15.16
N SER A 127 4.04 5.67 -14.53
CA SER A 127 5.30 6.04 -15.17
C SER A 127 6.46 5.69 -14.25
N LEU A 128 7.48 5.05 -14.81
CA LEU A 128 8.73 4.74 -14.15
C LEU A 128 9.87 5.15 -15.08
N SER A 129 10.84 5.89 -14.57
CA SER A 129 12.02 6.29 -15.32
C SER A 129 13.27 6.04 -14.49
N HIS A 130 14.31 5.51 -15.14
CA HIS A 130 15.64 5.37 -14.56
C HIS A 130 16.49 6.54 -15.08
N VAL A 131 16.98 7.37 -14.17
CA VAL A 131 17.73 8.57 -14.50
C VAL A 131 18.97 8.69 -13.61
N TYR A 132 20.06 9.23 -14.16
CA TYR A 132 21.24 9.59 -13.40
C TYR A 132 21.13 11.07 -13.07
N LEU A 133 21.18 11.41 -11.79
CA LEU A 133 21.02 12.79 -11.28
C LEU A 133 22.14 13.12 -10.29
N THR A 134 22.63 14.35 -10.34
CA THR A 134 23.37 14.92 -9.20
C THR A 134 22.40 15.27 -8.07
N ASP A 135 22.93 15.57 -6.88
CA ASP A 135 22.11 15.99 -5.75
C ASP A 135 21.34 17.29 -6.07
N GLU A 136 21.96 18.23 -6.77
CA GLU A 136 21.35 19.50 -7.19
C GLU A 136 20.23 19.27 -8.22
N GLU A 137 20.43 18.36 -9.16
CA GLU A 137 19.40 17.99 -10.14
C GLU A 137 18.22 17.30 -9.45
N LEU A 138 18.49 16.43 -8.48
CA LEU A 138 17.46 15.76 -7.70
C LEU A 138 16.64 16.75 -6.88
N GLU A 139 17.28 17.68 -6.16
CA GLU A 139 16.60 18.75 -5.43
C GLU A 139 15.74 19.61 -6.35
N LYS A 140 16.25 19.95 -7.53
CA LYS A 140 15.49 20.71 -8.52
C LYS A 140 14.25 19.95 -9.00
N VAL A 141 14.37 18.68 -9.33
CA VAL A 141 13.22 17.84 -9.75
C VAL A 141 12.17 17.80 -8.64
N ALA A 142 12.57 17.58 -7.38
CA ALA A 142 11.64 17.56 -6.26
C ALA A 142 10.93 18.90 -6.06
N ALA A 143 11.67 20.02 -6.18
CA ALA A 143 11.13 21.37 -6.07
C ALA A 143 10.15 21.70 -7.22
N ASP A 144 10.50 21.37 -8.47
CA ASP A 144 9.66 21.60 -9.63
C ASP A 144 8.33 20.83 -9.52
N MET A 145 8.37 19.56 -9.08
CA MET A 145 7.17 18.76 -8.84
C MET A 145 6.32 19.32 -7.72
N ALA A 146 6.92 19.81 -6.64
CA ALA A 146 6.20 20.47 -5.55
C ALA A 146 5.51 21.76 -6.04
N GLN A 147 6.18 22.57 -6.83
CA GLN A 147 5.59 23.78 -7.42
C GLN A 147 4.37 23.48 -8.32
N ILE A 148 4.36 22.35 -9.01
CA ILE A 148 3.22 21.93 -9.83
C ILE A 148 2.07 21.43 -8.94
N LEU A 149 2.35 20.66 -7.90
CA LEU A 149 1.32 19.93 -7.15
C LEU A 149 0.69 20.77 -6.03
N TYR A 150 1.48 21.58 -5.31
CA TYR A 150 0.95 22.34 -4.16
C TYR A 150 -0.20 23.27 -4.50
N PRO A 151 -0.17 24.07 -5.57
CA PRO A 151 -1.30 24.91 -5.92
C PRO A 151 -2.59 24.13 -6.22
N LEU A 152 -2.46 22.88 -6.70
CA LEU A 152 -3.60 22.04 -7.03
C LEU A 152 -4.30 21.49 -5.78
N GLN A 153 -3.61 21.41 -4.64
CA GLN A 153 -4.19 20.97 -3.36
C GLN A 153 -5.26 21.96 -2.85
N GLU A 154 -5.17 23.23 -3.21
CA GLU A 154 -6.17 24.25 -2.87
C GLU A 154 -7.46 24.13 -3.70
N ASN A 155 -7.47 23.27 -4.71
CA ASN A 155 -8.63 23.08 -5.57
C ASN A 155 -9.78 22.43 -4.79
N LYS A 156 -10.91 23.15 -4.72
CA LYS A 156 -12.14 22.64 -4.12
C LYS A 156 -12.93 21.76 -5.10
N PRO A 157 -13.74 20.83 -4.59
CA PRO A 157 -14.65 20.05 -5.43
C PRO A 157 -15.56 20.95 -6.29
N LYS A 158 -15.70 20.59 -7.56
CA LYS A 158 -16.62 21.21 -8.53
C LYS A 158 -17.13 20.12 -9.47
N PRO A 159 -18.29 20.30 -10.15
CA PRO A 159 -18.87 19.29 -11.05
C PRO A 159 -17.89 18.77 -12.12
N GLU A 160 -17.06 19.65 -12.67
CA GLU A 160 -16.06 19.31 -13.69
C GLU A 160 -14.74 18.74 -13.14
N ARG A 161 -14.54 18.77 -11.80
CA ARG A 161 -13.33 18.26 -11.15
C ARG A 161 -13.53 16.87 -10.60
N LYS A 162 -12.69 15.95 -10.98
CA LYS A 162 -12.63 14.59 -10.43
C LYS A 162 -11.52 14.51 -9.38
N LEU A 163 -11.79 13.87 -8.25
CA LEU A 163 -10.75 13.58 -7.27
C LEU A 163 -9.72 12.62 -7.89
N ARG A 164 -8.45 13.00 -7.83
CA ARG A 164 -7.31 12.19 -8.28
C ARG A 164 -6.27 12.14 -7.17
N THR A 165 -5.67 11.01 -6.97
CA THR A 165 -4.49 10.88 -6.13
C THR A 165 -3.27 10.86 -7.06
N VAL A 166 -2.36 11.80 -6.83
CA VAL A 166 -1.09 11.88 -7.53
C VAL A 166 0.00 11.69 -6.49
N GLY A 167 0.95 10.81 -6.77
CA GLY A 167 2.06 10.55 -5.86
C GLY A 167 3.39 10.55 -6.61
N LEU A 168 4.45 10.90 -5.92
CA LEU A 168 5.82 10.85 -6.39
C LEU A 168 6.61 9.89 -5.50
N ILE A 169 7.36 8.99 -6.12
CA ILE A 169 8.36 8.16 -5.46
C ILE A 169 9.70 8.47 -6.08
N ILE A 170 10.65 8.88 -5.25
CA ILE A 170 12.05 9.01 -5.61
C ILE A 170 12.78 7.92 -4.83
N SER A 171 13.45 6.99 -5.52
CA SER A 171 14.18 5.91 -4.86
C SER A 171 15.43 6.47 -4.16
N PRO A 172 15.90 5.82 -3.09
CA PRO A 172 17.28 5.98 -2.66
C PRO A 172 18.25 5.62 -3.80
N GLU A 173 19.47 6.12 -3.71
CA GLU A 173 20.54 5.66 -4.60
C GLU A 173 20.63 4.12 -4.59
N HIS A 174 20.72 3.52 -5.77
CA HIS A 174 20.88 2.09 -5.91
C HIS A 174 21.85 1.79 -7.06
N LYS A 175 22.66 0.77 -6.87
CA LYS A 175 23.51 0.26 -7.94
C LYS A 175 22.64 -0.57 -8.88
N THR A 176 22.73 -0.31 -10.17
CA THR A 176 22.23 -1.24 -11.18
C THR A 176 23.00 -2.55 -10.98
N GLY A 177 22.32 -3.60 -10.57
CA GLY A 177 22.93 -4.90 -10.35
C GLY A 177 23.58 -5.40 -11.64
N GLU A 178 24.71 -6.08 -11.52
CA GLU A 178 25.41 -6.76 -12.63
C GLU A 178 24.58 -7.90 -13.27
N THR A 179 23.35 -8.08 -12.86
CA THR A 179 22.40 -9.01 -13.46
C THR A 179 21.56 -8.24 -14.47
N GLY A 180 22.02 -8.23 -15.73
CA GLY A 180 21.33 -7.65 -16.87
C GLY A 180 19.91 -8.20 -17.07
N THR A 181 18.99 -7.52 -16.45
CA THR A 181 17.58 -7.53 -16.82
C THR A 181 17.20 -6.08 -17.06
N ASP A 182 17.43 -5.64 -18.30
CA ASP A 182 16.76 -4.48 -18.86
C ASP A 182 15.25 -4.76 -18.76
N TRP A 183 14.53 -3.90 -18.03
CA TRP A 183 13.06 -3.89 -17.98
C TRP A 183 12.52 -3.05 -19.12
#